data_ee5eff1e891645261c6184a3478912f1
#
_entry.id   ee5eff1e891645261c6184a3478912f1
#
_cell.length_a   1.000
_cell.length_b   1.000
_cell.length_c   1.000
_cell.angle_alpha   90.00
_cell.angle_beta   90.00
_cell.angle_gamma   90.00
#
_symmetry.space_group_name_H-M   'P 1'
#
loop_
_entity.id
_entity.type
_entity.pdbx_description
1 polymer ?
#
loop_
_entity_poly.entity_id
_entity_poly.type
_entity_poly.pdbx_seq_one_letter_code
_entity_poly.pdbx_strand_id
1 'polypeptide(L)'
;MKLDKKDPPRTFEVKGVRLSHSADILLEPDELVTFTTPSGAEYDVARKDWGFYATPSVNRRLTEFGLRAALAENTETGARYVLIVERGKESAFQRYLTDQSMQLKAWLDDSDGSAVTD
;
A
#
# COMPACT_ATOMS: atom_id res chain seq x y z
N MET A 1 -7.80 5.20 20.47
CA MET A 1 -7.84 5.64 19.06
C MET A 1 -8.59 6.94 18.93
N LYS A 2 -8.06 7.84 18.14
CA LYS A 2 -8.73 9.11 17.87
C LYS A 2 -8.88 9.27 16.36
N LEU A 3 -10.11 9.37 15.88
CA LEU A 3 -10.43 9.58 14.47
C LEU A 3 -10.77 11.04 14.25
N ASP A 4 -10.02 11.72 13.40
CA ASP A 4 -10.30 13.09 12.97
C ASP A 4 -10.76 13.06 11.52
N LYS A 5 -12.08 13.01 11.35
CA LYS A 5 -12.71 12.96 10.04
C LYS A 5 -12.71 14.34 9.41
N LYS A 6 -12.25 14.43 8.15
CA LYS A 6 -12.25 15.68 7.39
C LYS A 6 -13.57 15.81 6.65
N ASP A 7 -14.38 16.81 7.01
CA ASP A 7 -15.68 17.05 6.39
C ASP A 7 -15.85 18.55 6.10
N PRO A 8 -15.74 18.99 4.82
CA PRO A 8 -15.47 18.15 3.65
C PRO A 8 -14.02 17.62 3.61
N PRO A 9 -13.77 16.51 2.88
CA PRO A 9 -12.42 16.02 2.72
C PRO A 9 -11.52 17.05 2.04
N ARG A 10 -10.24 17.08 2.41
CA ARG A 10 -9.26 17.90 1.72
C ARG A 10 -8.86 17.19 0.41
N THR A 11 -9.02 17.88 -0.71
CA THR A 11 -8.67 17.30 -2.02
C THR A 11 -7.40 17.93 -2.57
N PHE A 12 -6.59 17.13 -3.26
CA PHE A 12 -5.38 17.58 -3.91
C PHE A 12 -5.03 16.63 -5.06
N GLU A 13 -4.16 17.09 -5.96
CA GLU A 13 -3.72 16.27 -7.07
C GLU A 13 -2.24 15.91 -6.94
N VAL A 14 -1.93 14.65 -7.27
CA VAL A 14 -0.56 14.17 -7.39
C VAL A 14 -0.44 13.47 -8.73
N LYS A 15 0.37 14.02 -9.62
CA LYS A 15 0.62 13.47 -10.97
C LYS A 15 -0.68 13.12 -11.72
N GLY A 16 -1.64 14.03 -11.70
CA GLY A 16 -2.91 13.87 -12.41
C GLY A 16 -3.94 13.01 -11.69
N VAL A 17 -3.60 12.46 -10.54
CA VAL A 17 -4.55 11.68 -9.73
C VAL A 17 -5.09 12.56 -8.62
N ARG A 18 -6.42 12.67 -8.53
CA ARG A 18 -7.08 13.45 -7.49
C ARG A 18 -7.32 12.60 -6.27
N LEU A 19 -6.82 13.06 -5.13
CA LEU A 19 -6.96 12.37 -3.85
C LEU A 19 -7.85 13.19 -2.91
N SER A 20 -8.62 12.47 -2.10
CA SER A 20 -9.42 13.05 -1.02
C SER A 20 -8.84 12.59 0.31
N HIS A 21 -8.32 13.52 1.09
CA HIS A 21 -7.85 13.20 2.44
C HIS A 21 -9.04 13.21 3.38
N SER A 22 -9.51 12.04 3.75
CA SER A 22 -10.79 11.88 4.46
C SER A 22 -10.66 11.88 5.96
N ALA A 23 -9.53 11.47 6.52
CA ALA A 23 -9.38 11.39 7.97
C ALA A 23 -7.92 11.23 8.37
N ASP A 24 -7.63 11.68 9.60
CA ASP A 24 -6.42 11.30 10.32
C ASP A 24 -6.80 10.35 11.43
N ILE A 25 -6.02 9.30 11.64
CA ILE A 25 -6.25 8.32 12.70
C ILE A 25 -5.04 8.29 13.62
N LEU A 26 -5.25 8.65 14.88
CA LEU A 26 -4.23 8.57 15.90
C LEU A 26 -4.46 7.30 16.72
N LEU A 27 -3.49 6.39 16.67
CA LEU A 27 -3.55 5.11 17.37
C LEU A 27 -2.70 5.17 18.64
N GLU A 28 -3.18 4.55 19.71
CA GLU A 28 -2.38 4.25 20.87
C GLU A 28 -1.47 3.05 20.57
N PRO A 29 -0.39 2.84 21.35
CA PRO A 29 0.44 1.65 21.13
C PRO A 29 -0.38 0.37 21.18
N ASP A 30 -0.13 -0.51 20.23
CA ASP A 30 -0.79 -1.81 20.07
C ASP A 30 -2.27 -1.75 19.70
N GLU A 31 -2.76 -0.60 19.29
CA GLU A 31 -4.06 -0.51 18.61
C GLU A 31 -3.89 -0.81 17.13
N LEU A 32 -4.90 -1.46 16.54
CA LEU A 32 -4.89 -1.91 15.16
C LEU A 32 -6.13 -1.41 14.42
N VAL A 33 -5.95 -0.99 13.18
CA VAL A 33 -7.05 -0.72 12.25
C VAL A 33 -6.90 -1.58 11.02
N THR A 34 -8.01 -1.88 10.36
CA THR A 34 -8.05 -2.67 9.14
C THR A 34 -8.63 -1.83 8.02
N PHE A 35 -7.89 -1.76 6.90
CA PHE A 35 -8.38 -1.15 5.67
C PHE A 35 -8.90 -2.26 4.77
N THR A 36 -10.06 -2.03 4.14
CA THR A 36 -10.68 -3.05 3.30
C THR A 36 -11.00 -2.49 1.92
N THR A 37 -11.09 -3.40 0.95
CA THR A 37 -11.58 -3.08 -0.40
C THR A 37 -12.89 -3.80 -0.65
N PRO A 38 -13.64 -3.41 -1.69
CA PRO A 38 -14.94 -4.06 -1.96
C PRO A 38 -14.84 -5.56 -2.22
N SER A 39 -13.70 -6.05 -2.71
CA SER A 39 -13.50 -7.49 -2.95
C SER A 39 -13.22 -8.27 -1.66
N GLY A 40 -13.10 -7.59 -0.53
CA GLY A 40 -12.84 -8.24 0.75
C GLY A 40 -11.38 -8.39 1.11
N ALA A 41 -10.47 -7.75 0.37
CA ALA A 41 -9.06 -7.72 0.76
C ALA A 41 -8.91 -6.88 2.04
N GLU A 42 -7.99 -7.28 2.91
CA GLU A 42 -7.81 -6.64 4.21
C GLU A 42 -6.34 -6.30 4.43
N TYR A 43 -6.10 -5.07 4.91
CA TYR A 43 -4.77 -4.58 5.22
C TYR A 43 -4.76 -4.05 6.65
N ASP A 44 -4.10 -4.78 7.55
CA ASP A 44 -4.04 -4.45 8.96
C ASP A 44 -2.83 -3.58 9.27
N VAL A 45 -3.03 -2.53 10.05
CA VAL A 45 -1.96 -1.66 10.50
C VAL A 45 -2.09 -1.47 12.00
N ALA A 46 -1.05 -1.84 12.74
CA ALA A 46 -0.98 -1.65 14.19
C ALA A 46 0.07 -0.61 14.51
N ARG A 47 -0.22 0.27 15.48
CA ARG A 47 0.80 1.18 15.97
C ARG A 47 1.67 0.49 17.00
N LYS A 48 2.98 0.67 16.87
CA LYS A 48 3.97 0.26 17.86
C LYS A 48 4.68 1.50 18.41
N ASP A 49 5.36 1.39 19.50
CA ASP A 49 6.12 2.51 20.04
C ASP A 49 7.31 2.92 19.15
N TRP A 50 7.76 2.02 18.28
CA TRP A 50 8.81 2.31 17.28
C TRP A 50 8.26 2.70 15.91
N GLY A 51 6.93 2.71 15.69
CA GLY A 51 6.33 3.04 14.41
C GLY A 51 5.09 2.21 14.12
N PHE A 52 5.00 1.67 12.90
CA PHE A 52 3.84 0.88 12.49
C PHE A 52 4.25 -0.51 12.07
N TYR A 53 3.51 -1.50 12.57
CA TYR A 53 3.53 -2.85 12.07
C TYR A 53 2.41 -2.91 11.03
N ALA A 54 2.79 -2.74 9.77
CA ALA A 54 1.82 -2.69 8.69
C ALA A 54 1.78 -4.06 8.06
N THR A 55 0.65 -4.71 8.22
CA THR A 55 0.35 -5.99 7.62
C THR A 55 1.05 -7.19 8.28
N PRO A 56 0.46 -8.35 8.15
CA PRO A 56 1.11 -9.63 8.43
C PRO A 56 2.22 -9.92 7.42
N SER A 57 2.87 -11.07 7.57
CA SER A 57 3.99 -11.45 6.70
C SER A 57 3.66 -11.29 5.23
N VAL A 58 4.57 -10.62 4.48
CA VAL A 58 4.36 -10.29 3.07
C VAL A 58 4.29 -11.54 2.19
N ASN A 59 4.92 -12.63 2.60
CA ASN A 59 4.99 -13.87 1.81
C ASN A 59 4.06 -14.96 2.34
N ARG A 60 3.19 -14.66 3.31
CA ARG A 60 2.25 -15.64 3.88
C ARG A 60 0.87 -15.02 4.06
N ARG A 61 0.62 -14.37 5.22
CA ARG A 61 -0.72 -13.95 5.59
C ARG A 61 -1.26 -12.82 4.71
N LEU A 62 -0.39 -11.94 4.24
CA LEU A 62 -0.83 -10.86 3.36
C LEU A 62 -1.49 -11.42 2.10
N THR A 63 -0.90 -12.46 1.51
CA THR A 63 -1.48 -13.09 0.32
C THR A 63 -2.78 -13.82 0.63
N GLU A 64 -2.90 -14.39 1.82
CA GLU A 64 -4.16 -15.01 2.25
C GLU A 64 -5.28 -13.97 2.41
N PHE A 65 -4.92 -12.73 2.73
CA PHE A 65 -5.88 -11.63 2.86
C PHE A 65 -6.18 -10.95 1.53
N GLY A 66 -5.70 -11.51 0.42
CA GLY A 66 -6.02 -11.02 -0.91
C GLY A 66 -5.10 -9.91 -1.41
N LEU A 67 -3.94 -9.73 -0.82
CA LEU A 67 -3.03 -8.65 -1.16
C LEU A 67 -1.62 -9.16 -1.45
N ARG A 68 -0.87 -8.35 -2.19
CA ARG A 68 0.55 -8.55 -2.46
C ARG A 68 1.29 -7.24 -2.23
N ALA A 69 2.54 -7.32 -1.78
CA ALA A 69 3.37 -6.15 -1.62
C ALA A 69 4.42 -6.09 -2.72
N ALA A 70 4.57 -4.92 -3.31
CA ALA A 70 5.52 -4.67 -4.39
C ALA A 70 6.48 -3.55 -4.00
N LEU A 71 7.75 -3.70 -4.39
CA LEU A 71 8.73 -2.62 -4.34
C LEU A 71 8.83 -2.03 -5.74
N ALA A 72 8.57 -0.72 -5.87
CA ALA A 72 8.65 -0.01 -7.14
C ALA A 72 9.58 1.19 -7.00
N GLU A 73 10.15 1.60 -8.13
CA GLU A 73 11.06 2.74 -8.16
C GLU A 73 10.67 3.68 -9.29
N ASN A 74 10.61 4.97 -8.99
CA ASN A 74 10.41 5.98 -10.02
C ASN A 74 11.69 6.12 -10.84
N THR A 75 11.58 5.94 -12.17
CA THR A 75 12.74 5.92 -13.05
C THR A 75 13.37 7.29 -13.26
N GLU A 76 12.63 8.36 -12.97
CA GLU A 76 13.11 9.73 -13.15
C GLU A 76 13.77 10.28 -11.90
N THR A 77 13.23 9.94 -10.72
CA THR A 77 13.68 10.52 -9.45
C THR A 77 14.48 9.55 -8.59
N GLY A 78 14.36 8.24 -8.84
CA GLY A 78 14.94 7.20 -7.99
C GLY A 78 14.17 6.95 -6.70
N ALA A 79 13.04 7.61 -6.50
CA ALA A 79 12.22 7.41 -5.31
C ALA A 79 11.64 5.99 -5.30
N ARG A 80 11.66 5.36 -4.14
CA ARG A 80 11.18 3.98 -3.98
C ARG A 80 9.92 3.94 -3.13
N TYR A 81 9.03 3.02 -3.51
CA TYR A 81 7.71 2.90 -2.88
C TYR A 81 7.41 1.43 -2.59
N VAL A 82 6.80 1.18 -1.43
CA VAL A 82 6.17 -0.12 -1.16
C VAL A 82 4.68 0.06 -1.43
N LEU A 83 4.17 -0.70 -2.39
CA LEU A 83 2.78 -0.59 -2.84
C LEU A 83 2.06 -1.90 -2.56
N ILE A 84 0.82 -1.78 -2.08
CA ILE A 84 0.02 -2.94 -1.72
C ILE A 84 -1.03 -3.15 -2.80
N VAL A 85 -1.03 -4.33 -3.42
CA VAL A 85 -1.78 -4.62 -4.64
C VAL A 85 -2.78 -5.75 -4.36
N GLU A 86 -4.02 -5.58 -4.81
CA GLU A 86 -4.98 -6.68 -4.72
C GLU A 86 -4.59 -7.80 -5.67
N ARG A 87 -4.64 -9.04 -5.16
CA ARG A 87 -4.43 -10.23 -6.00
C ARG A 87 -5.51 -10.27 -7.08
N GLY A 88 -5.06 -10.54 -8.30
CA GLY A 88 -5.94 -10.53 -9.47
C GLY A 88 -5.99 -9.19 -10.20
N LYS A 89 -5.42 -8.14 -9.62
CA LYS A 89 -5.40 -6.81 -10.24
C LYS A 89 -4.01 -6.38 -10.66
N GLU A 90 -3.12 -7.33 -10.86
CA GLU A 90 -1.73 -7.04 -11.23
C GLU A 90 -1.64 -6.31 -12.57
N SER A 91 -2.54 -6.60 -13.52
CA SER A 91 -2.54 -5.90 -14.81
C SER A 91 -2.87 -4.42 -14.66
N ALA A 92 -3.86 -4.08 -13.83
CA ALA A 92 -4.19 -2.69 -13.55
C ALA A 92 -3.03 -1.97 -12.84
N PHE A 93 -2.36 -2.68 -11.96
CA PHE A 93 -1.18 -2.16 -11.27
C PHE A 93 -0.04 -1.88 -12.24
N GLN A 94 0.22 -2.77 -13.19
CA GLN A 94 1.25 -2.57 -14.20
C GLN A 94 0.97 -1.32 -15.05
N ARG A 95 -0.29 -1.10 -15.42
CA ARG A 95 -0.67 0.12 -16.15
C ARG A 95 -0.42 1.37 -15.30
N TYR A 96 -0.73 1.31 -14.01
CA TYR A 96 -0.45 2.41 -13.09
C TYR A 96 1.04 2.73 -13.04
N LEU A 97 1.88 1.70 -12.92
CA LEU A 97 3.34 1.90 -12.89
C LEU A 97 3.84 2.57 -14.16
N THR A 98 3.36 2.12 -15.32
CA THR A 98 3.73 2.72 -16.61
C THR A 98 3.32 4.19 -16.65
N ASP A 99 2.10 4.50 -16.25
CA ASP A 99 1.58 5.88 -16.27
C ASP A 99 2.34 6.80 -15.31
N GLN A 100 2.89 6.24 -14.24
CA GLN A 100 3.60 7.00 -13.21
C GLN A 100 5.12 6.99 -13.37
N SER A 101 5.62 6.46 -14.47
CA SER A 101 7.06 6.34 -14.74
C SER A 101 7.77 5.53 -13.67
N MET A 102 7.14 4.46 -13.22
CA MET A 102 7.69 3.56 -12.21
C MET A 102 8.05 2.20 -12.79
N GLN A 103 9.05 1.58 -12.19
CA GLN A 103 9.50 0.24 -12.53
C GLN A 103 9.30 -0.68 -11.34
N LEU A 104 8.73 -1.85 -11.58
CA LEU A 104 8.62 -2.88 -10.55
C LEU A 104 9.99 -3.48 -10.30
N LYS A 105 10.44 -3.42 -9.05
CA LYS A 105 11.76 -3.95 -8.66
C LYS A 105 11.66 -5.35 -8.08
N ALA A 106 10.59 -5.62 -7.32
CA ALA A 106 10.41 -6.93 -6.70
C ALA A 106 8.97 -7.09 -6.24
N TRP A 107 8.47 -8.33 -6.28
CA TRP A 107 7.31 -8.74 -5.48
C TRP A 107 7.84 -9.30 -4.17
N LEU A 108 7.39 -8.74 -3.06
CA LEU A 108 7.92 -9.11 -1.74
C LEU A 108 7.35 -10.43 -1.22
N ASP A 109 6.33 -10.97 -1.89
CA ASP A 109 5.77 -12.29 -1.57
C ASP A 109 6.49 -13.45 -2.27
N ASP A 110 7.44 -13.17 -3.15
CA ASP A 110 8.22 -14.21 -3.80
C ASP A 110 9.07 -14.93 -2.76
N SER A 111 9.03 -16.25 -2.77
CA SER A 111 9.64 -17.06 -1.73
C SER A 111 11.16 -16.90 -1.65
N ASP A 112 11.82 -16.57 -2.76
CA ASP A 112 13.27 -16.36 -2.81
C ASP A 112 13.65 -14.89 -2.75
N GLY A 113 12.67 -13.97 -2.69
CA GLY A 113 12.93 -12.54 -2.67
C GLY A 113 13.57 -12.00 -3.93
N SER A 114 13.46 -12.70 -5.05
CA SER A 114 14.10 -12.31 -6.30
C SER A 114 13.56 -10.99 -6.81
N ALA A 115 14.48 -10.13 -7.27
CA ALA A 115 14.07 -8.91 -7.95
C ALA A 115 13.48 -9.24 -9.32
N VAL A 116 12.47 -8.46 -9.71
CA VAL A 116 11.90 -8.57 -11.05
C VAL A 116 12.84 -7.86 -12.02
N THR A 117 13.21 -8.56 -13.10
CA THR A 117 13.96 -7.94 -14.19
C THR A 117 13.00 -7.68 -15.34
N ASP A 118 13.05 -6.50 -15.86
CA ASP A 118 12.16 -6.11 -16.96
C ASP A 118 12.64 -6.63 -18.29
#